data_b5e721a9bbaf678288f724eabd14226d
#
_entry.id   b5e721a9bbaf678288f724eabd14226d
#
_cell.length_a   1.000
_cell.length_b   1.000
_cell.length_c   1.000
_cell.angle_alpha   90.00
_cell.angle_beta   90.00
_cell.angle_gamma   90.00
#
_symmetry.space_group_name_H-M   'P 1'
#
loop_
_entity.id
_entity.type
_entity.pdbx_description
1 polymer ?
#
loop_
_entity_poly.entity_id
_entity_poly.type
_entity_poly.pdbx_seq_one_letter_code
_entity_poly.pdbx_strand_id
1 'polypeptide(L)'
;MINEEVKSKTEGGIDYLPFGERVPDLQYQELLKKIKTTGKDKVPIHARLNENAGSGHQNSKEITGAMLQFEMNNGFPVLTERDLSKSFYGAIGELVAFLNGQSTLSGLKEYGCPEVFWRDWVTKEKCAIFGLPEGDLGDGSYGASLGRFQSAKGEFDQVSAVQRQMEKAPFLRTHVLTTWNPPLSMGDEEQGFKRKVVVAPCHGNFIHFVLFDEQKELEMTHTQRSADVPVGLQFNLIEWSALGLMVAHLLGYKFTKYTHFL
;
A
#
# COMPACT_ATOMS: atom_id res chain seq x y z
N MET A 1 -7.82 36.45 -4.32
CA MET A 1 -9.01 35.95 -5.04
C MET A 1 -8.71 34.51 -5.38
N ILE A 2 -9.27 33.56 -4.64
CA ILE A 2 -9.22 32.14 -4.96
C ILE A 2 -10.20 31.95 -6.11
N ASN A 3 -9.70 31.53 -7.27
CA ASN A 3 -10.47 31.39 -8.50
C ASN A 3 -11.74 30.54 -8.24
N GLU A 4 -12.89 31.01 -8.69
CA GLU A 4 -14.16 30.29 -8.66
C GLU A 4 -14.12 28.96 -9.42
N GLU A 5 -13.20 28.79 -10.38
CA GLU A 5 -12.98 27.51 -11.06
C GLU A 5 -12.44 26.37 -10.16
N VAL A 6 -11.82 26.69 -9.02
CA VAL A 6 -11.38 25.69 -8.05
C VAL A 6 -12.55 25.19 -7.17
N LYS A 7 -13.59 25.98 -7.02
CA LYS A 7 -14.77 25.62 -6.20
C LYS A 7 -15.69 24.57 -6.84
N SER A 8 -15.65 24.39 -8.17
CA SER A 8 -16.51 23.42 -8.86
C SER A 8 -15.95 21.99 -8.95
N LYS A 9 -14.66 21.80 -8.58
CA LYS A 9 -13.99 20.48 -8.64
C LYS A 9 -13.98 19.71 -7.29
N THR A 10 -14.64 20.21 -6.25
CA THR A 10 -14.51 19.65 -4.89
C THR A 10 -15.70 18.79 -4.43
N GLU A 11 -16.48 18.22 -5.34
CA GLU A 11 -17.57 17.30 -4.98
C GLU A 11 -17.12 15.81 -4.89
N GLY A 12 -15.84 15.52 -5.12
CA GLY A 12 -15.29 14.18 -4.99
C GLY A 12 -15.16 13.73 -3.53
N GLY A 13 -15.25 12.44 -3.28
CA GLY A 13 -15.09 11.87 -1.94
C GLY A 13 -15.90 10.61 -1.71
N ILE A 14 -16.43 10.45 -0.49
CA ILE A 14 -17.28 9.33 -0.09
C ILE A 14 -18.60 9.87 0.42
N ASP A 15 -19.71 9.37 -0.11
CA ASP A 15 -21.05 9.65 0.41
C ASP A 15 -21.39 8.60 1.49
N TYR A 16 -21.01 8.91 2.73
CA TYR A 16 -21.25 8.00 3.84
C TYR A 16 -22.72 7.83 4.18
N LEU A 17 -23.15 6.59 4.38
CA LEU A 17 -24.44 6.29 5.01
C LEU A 17 -24.52 6.91 6.41
N PRO A 18 -25.72 7.30 6.87
CA PRO A 18 -25.93 7.65 8.27
C PRO A 18 -25.40 6.53 9.18
N PHE A 19 -24.81 6.90 10.32
CA PHE A 19 -24.15 5.92 11.19
C PHE A 19 -25.06 4.75 11.58
N GLY A 20 -26.35 5.01 11.83
CA GLY A 20 -27.33 3.97 12.20
C GLY A 20 -27.72 3.02 11.06
N GLU A 21 -27.34 3.33 9.82
CA GLU A 21 -27.59 2.48 8.63
C GLU A 21 -26.35 1.68 8.22
N ARG A 22 -25.20 1.93 8.84
CA ARG A 22 -23.97 1.20 8.56
C ARG A 22 -24.01 -0.18 9.20
N VAL A 23 -23.46 -1.15 8.49
CA VAL A 23 -23.36 -2.54 8.95
C VAL A 23 -21.94 -2.86 9.43
N PRO A 24 -21.78 -3.61 10.53
CA PRO A 24 -20.45 -4.06 10.97
C PRO A 24 -19.75 -4.88 9.89
N ASP A 25 -18.47 -4.61 9.68
CA ASP A 25 -17.63 -5.38 8.79
C ASP A 25 -16.85 -6.43 9.60
N LEU A 26 -17.05 -7.71 9.30
CA LEU A 26 -16.45 -8.85 9.99
C LEU A 26 -15.36 -9.55 9.15
N GLN A 27 -15.03 -9.05 7.97
CA GLN A 27 -14.11 -9.70 7.03
C GLN A 27 -12.72 -9.95 7.66
N TYR A 28 -12.22 -9.02 8.46
CA TYR A 28 -10.94 -9.17 9.13
C TYR A 28 -10.95 -10.29 10.17
N GLN A 29 -11.98 -10.36 11.01
CA GLN A 29 -12.13 -11.42 12.02
C GLN A 29 -12.29 -12.79 11.36
N GLU A 30 -13.05 -12.86 10.26
CA GLU A 30 -13.23 -14.09 9.48
C GLU A 30 -11.92 -14.55 8.85
N LEU A 31 -11.13 -13.61 8.31
CA LEU A 31 -9.80 -13.89 7.77
C LEU A 31 -8.87 -14.44 8.86
N LEU A 32 -8.79 -13.80 10.03
CA LEU A 32 -8.01 -14.29 11.17
C LEU A 32 -8.44 -15.69 11.61
N LYS A 33 -9.75 -15.93 11.71
CA LYS A 33 -10.31 -17.24 12.03
C LYS A 33 -9.91 -18.29 10.99
N LYS A 34 -10.02 -17.96 9.70
CA LYS A 34 -9.61 -18.83 8.59
C LYS A 34 -8.13 -19.20 8.70
N ILE A 35 -7.24 -18.20 8.90
CA ILE A 35 -5.80 -18.44 9.07
C ILE A 35 -5.56 -19.38 10.27
N LYS A 36 -6.18 -19.11 11.41
CA LYS A 36 -6.01 -19.91 12.63
C LYS A 36 -6.44 -21.36 12.46
N THR A 37 -7.54 -21.60 11.74
CA THR A 37 -8.16 -22.93 11.64
C THR A 37 -7.68 -23.76 10.45
N THR A 38 -7.35 -23.14 9.33
CA THR A 38 -6.99 -23.80 8.08
C THR A 38 -5.58 -23.51 7.59
N GLY A 39 -4.89 -22.54 8.20
CA GLY A 39 -3.55 -22.15 7.81
C GLY A 39 -2.53 -23.26 8.01
N LYS A 40 -1.63 -23.39 7.06
CA LYS A 40 -0.50 -24.33 7.12
C LYS A 40 0.64 -23.70 7.90
N ASP A 41 1.33 -24.53 8.70
CA ASP A 41 2.50 -24.09 9.44
C ASP A 41 3.67 -23.84 8.47
N LYS A 42 4.32 -22.69 8.62
CA LYS A 42 5.51 -22.29 7.86
C LYS A 42 6.54 -21.72 8.81
N VAL A 43 7.77 -22.14 8.67
CA VAL A 43 8.89 -21.59 9.43
C VAL A 43 9.28 -20.26 8.80
N PRO A 44 9.10 -19.14 9.50
CA PRO A 44 9.49 -17.83 8.96
C PRO A 44 11.00 -17.67 9.06
N ILE A 45 11.70 -17.70 7.93
CA ILE A 45 13.16 -17.54 7.88
C ILE A 45 13.60 -16.12 8.27
N HIS A 46 12.71 -15.14 8.14
CA HIS A 46 12.99 -13.72 8.40
C HIS A 46 11.89 -13.01 9.20
N ALA A 47 11.18 -13.75 10.06
CA ALA A 47 10.17 -13.11 10.89
C ALA A 47 10.82 -12.13 11.86
N ARG A 48 10.13 -11.02 12.16
CA ARG A 48 10.44 -10.08 13.24
C ARG A 48 10.32 -10.72 14.64
N LEU A 49 10.34 -12.04 14.72
CA LEU A 49 10.30 -12.77 15.98
C LEU A 49 11.60 -12.44 16.69
N ASN A 50 11.48 -11.70 17.77
CA ASN A 50 12.57 -11.34 18.64
C ASN A 50 13.43 -12.57 18.93
N GLU A 51 14.72 -12.47 18.69
CA GLU A 51 15.72 -13.41 19.17
C GLU A 51 15.62 -13.63 20.68
N ASN A 52 14.90 -12.76 21.40
CA ASN A 52 14.58 -12.80 22.84
C ASN A 52 13.31 -13.56 23.22
N ALA A 53 12.47 -13.99 22.27
CA ALA A 53 11.36 -14.90 22.57
C ALA A 53 11.94 -16.32 22.65
N GLY A 54 12.29 -16.76 23.84
CA GLY A 54 13.03 -17.97 24.17
C GLY A 54 12.73 -19.17 23.28
N SER A 55 13.79 -19.77 22.78
CA SER A 55 13.97 -21.13 22.23
C SER A 55 12.72 -21.86 21.71
N GLY A 56 12.06 -21.34 20.71
CA GLY A 56 11.05 -22.06 19.96
C GLY A 56 10.83 -21.32 18.67
N HIS A 57 11.18 -21.91 17.54
CA HIS A 57 10.77 -21.42 16.24
C HIS A 57 9.25 -21.43 16.22
N GLN A 58 8.62 -20.29 16.52
CA GLN A 58 7.17 -20.18 16.41
C GLN A 58 6.82 -20.20 14.94
N ASN A 59 6.23 -21.31 14.48
CA ASN A 59 5.71 -21.41 13.14
C ASN A 59 4.63 -20.34 12.93
N SER A 60 4.71 -19.61 11.82
CA SER A 60 3.59 -18.80 11.35
C SER A 60 2.57 -19.70 10.68
N LYS A 61 1.27 -19.34 10.77
CA LYS A 61 0.23 -19.96 9.97
C LYS A 61 -0.01 -19.12 8.72
N GLU A 62 -0.02 -19.78 7.57
CA GLU A 62 -0.17 -19.13 6.27
C GLU A 62 -1.30 -19.77 5.46
N ILE A 63 -2.09 -18.95 4.79
CA ILE A 63 -3.04 -19.34 3.75
C ILE A 63 -2.70 -18.57 2.47
N THR A 64 -3.14 -19.07 1.33
CA THR A 64 -3.04 -18.39 0.04
C THR A 64 -4.43 -17.99 -0.43
N GLY A 65 -4.53 -16.77 -0.94
CA GLY A 65 -5.74 -16.25 -1.54
C GLY A 65 -6.83 -15.88 -0.54
N ALA A 66 -6.98 -14.58 -0.35
CA ALA A 66 -8.12 -13.98 0.32
C ALA A 66 -8.52 -12.69 -0.41
N MET A 67 -9.76 -12.28 -0.24
CA MET A 67 -10.28 -11.02 -0.76
C MET A 67 -11.07 -10.34 0.34
N LEU A 68 -10.80 -9.04 0.51
CA LEU A 68 -11.60 -8.15 1.35
C LEU A 68 -12.21 -7.10 0.42
N GLN A 69 -13.51 -6.84 0.56
CA GLN A 69 -14.22 -5.88 -0.27
C GLN A 69 -15.00 -4.90 0.61
N PHE A 70 -14.81 -3.62 0.35
CA PHE A 70 -15.37 -2.56 1.15
C PHE A 70 -16.24 -1.66 0.27
N GLU A 71 -17.53 -1.58 0.60
CA GLU A 71 -18.42 -0.53 0.12
C GLU A 71 -18.09 0.74 0.91
N MET A 72 -17.51 1.73 0.24
CA MET A 72 -16.92 2.89 0.91
C MET A 72 -17.96 3.77 1.61
N ASN A 73 -19.22 3.75 1.17
CA ASN A 73 -20.30 4.44 1.84
C ASN A 73 -20.63 3.87 3.23
N ASN A 74 -20.28 2.60 3.48
CA ASN A 74 -20.45 1.96 4.80
C ASN A 74 -19.43 2.42 5.84
N GLY A 75 -18.31 2.99 5.42
CA GLY A 75 -17.25 3.52 6.26
C GLY A 75 -15.87 3.39 5.62
N PHE A 76 -14.94 4.23 6.08
CA PHE A 76 -13.53 4.07 5.69
C PHE A 76 -12.97 2.79 6.35
N PRO A 77 -12.21 1.95 5.64
CA PRO A 77 -11.69 0.66 6.15
C PRO A 77 -10.63 0.83 7.24
N VAL A 78 -11.08 1.08 8.46
CA VAL A 78 -10.23 1.12 9.67
C VAL A 78 -10.69 0.02 10.61
N LEU A 79 -9.77 -0.86 10.97
CA LEU A 79 -10.05 -1.93 11.93
C LEU A 79 -10.31 -1.34 13.31
N THR A 80 -11.36 -1.82 13.97
CA THR A 80 -11.80 -1.37 15.30
C THR A 80 -11.34 -2.27 16.43
N GLU A 81 -10.71 -3.41 16.13
CA GLU A 81 -10.16 -4.37 17.07
C GLU A 81 -8.92 -3.88 17.80
N ARG A 82 -8.37 -2.77 17.36
CA ARG A 82 -7.20 -2.11 17.95
C ARG A 82 -7.36 -0.60 17.94
N ASP A 83 -6.74 0.04 18.90
CA ASP A 83 -6.55 1.49 18.86
C ASP A 83 -5.44 1.85 17.85
N LEU A 84 -5.86 2.34 16.70
CA LEU A 84 -4.97 2.82 15.63
C LEU A 84 -4.78 4.33 15.66
N SER A 85 -5.37 5.06 16.62
CA SER A 85 -5.37 6.53 16.65
C SER A 85 -3.97 7.15 16.57
N LYS A 86 -2.99 6.51 17.21
CA LYS A 86 -1.59 6.98 17.20
C LYS A 86 -0.84 6.64 15.91
N SER A 87 -1.26 5.62 15.18
CA SER A 87 -0.54 5.09 14.02
C SER A 87 -1.19 5.47 12.69
N PHE A 88 -2.45 5.90 12.72
CA PHE A 88 -3.23 6.25 11.53
C PHE A 88 -2.52 7.28 10.65
N TYR A 89 -2.11 8.41 11.25
CA TYR A 89 -1.39 9.45 10.52
C TYR A 89 -0.02 9.00 10.04
N GLY A 90 0.61 8.07 10.74
CA GLY A 90 1.87 7.46 10.32
C GLY A 90 1.73 6.65 9.03
N ALA A 91 0.66 5.87 8.89
CA ALA A 91 0.36 5.14 7.66
C ALA A 91 0.06 6.10 6.49
N ILE A 92 -0.67 7.18 6.74
CA ILE A 92 -0.90 8.22 5.72
C ILE A 92 0.42 8.88 5.32
N GLY A 93 1.29 9.21 6.29
CA GLY A 93 2.61 9.78 6.01
C GLY A 93 3.49 8.86 5.18
N GLU A 94 3.46 7.55 5.46
CA GLU A 94 4.16 6.54 4.67
C GLU A 94 3.67 6.50 3.22
N LEU A 95 2.35 6.43 3.01
CA LEU A 95 1.76 6.49 1.67
C LEU A 95 2.18 7.75 0.92
N VAL A 96 2.06 8.93 1.55
CA VAL A 96 2.40 10.21 0.90
C VAL A 96 3.88 10.27 0.55
N ALA A 97 4.76 9.76 1.41
CA ALA A 97 6.18 9.62 1.11
C ALA A 97 6.43 8.71 -0.11
N PHE A 98 5.76 7.57 -0.19
CA PHE A 98 5.88 6.66 -1.33
C PHE A 98 5.39 7.31 -2.63
N LEU A 99 4.26 8.01 -2.62
CA LEU A 99 3.74 8.73 -3.78
C LEU A 99 4.71 9.84 -4.27
N ASN A 100 5.51 10.41 -3.35
CA ASN A 100 6.56 11.39 -3.64
C ASN A 100 7.93 10.75 -3.95
N GLY A 101 7.98 9.44 -4.21
CA GLY A 101 9.20 8.75 -4.63
C GLY A 101 10.26 8.58 -3.53
N GLN A 102 9.91 8.74 -2.25
CA GLN A 102 10.86 8.62 -1.15
C GLN A 102 11.29 7.18 -0.93
N SER A 103 12.59 6.95 -0.85
CA SER A 103 13.19 5.63 -0.64
C SER A 103 14.23 5.60 0.48
N THR A 104 14.26 6.61 1.34
CA THR A 104 15.17 6.67 2.49
C THR A 104 14.39 6.87 3.79
N LEU A 105 14.94 6.40 4.91
CA LEU A 105 14.34 6.59 6.22
C LEU A 105 14.10 8.07 6.55
N SER A 106 15.07 8.93 6.20
CA SER A 106 14.94 10.37 6.39
C SER A 106 13.82 10.96 5.51
N GLY A 107 13.76 10.57 4.24
CA GLY A 107 12.72 11.03 3.32
C GLY A 107 11.32 10.59 3.76
N LEU A 108 11.16 9.36 4.25
CA LEU A 108 9.89 8.89 4.81
C LEU A 108 9.46 9.73 6.02
N LYS A 109 10.41 10.04 6.91
CA LYS A 109 10.17 10.84 8.11
C LYS A 109 9.69 12.27 7.80
N GLU A 110 10.20 12.89 6.74
CA GLU A 110 9.79 14.25 6.31
C GLU A 110 8.28 14.32 6.00
N TYR A 111 7.67 13.21 5.58
CA TYR A 111 6.23 13.10 5.32
C TYR A 111 5.43 12.56 6.52
N GLY A 112 6.06 12.38 7.68
CA GLY A 112 5.38 11.93 8.90
C GLY A 112 5.31 10.41 9.09
N CYS A 113 6.00 9.62 8.27
CA CYS A 113 6.14 8.18 8.51
C CYS A 113 6.99 7.95 9.78
N PRO A 114 6.50 7.18 10.77
CA PRO A 114 7.27 6.89 11.97
C PRO A 114 8.52 6.06 11.67
N GLU A 115 9.67 6.46 12.20
CA GLU A 115 10.91 5.71 12.00
C GLU A 115 10.80 4.23 12.40
N VAL A 116 9.96 3.92 13.41
CA VAL A 116 9.76 2.55 13.90
C VAL A 116 9.21 1.59 12.82
N PHE A 117 8.60 2.10 11.75
CA PHE A 117 8.12 1.26 10.65
C PHE A 117 9.28 0.66 9.86
N TRP A 118 10.39 1.42 9.71
CA TRP A 118 11.47 1.08 8.78
C TRP A 118 12.86 0.97 9.40
N ARG A 119 13.17 1.65 10.52
CA ARG A 119 14.53 1.75 11.07
C ARG A 119 15.21 0.40 11.25
N ASP A 120 14.47 -0.63 11.68
CA ASP A 120 15.02 -1.96 11.94
C ASP A 120 15.29 -2.76 10.64
N TRP A 121 14.81 -2.26 9.50
CA TRP A 121 15.05 -2.84 8.18
C TRP A 121 16.23 -2.21 7.45
N VAL A 122 16.54 -0.97 7.74
CA VAL A 122 17.54 -0.16 7.03
C VAL A 122 18.79 0.10 7.85
N THR A 123 19.17 -0.85 8.72
CA THR A 123 20.45 -0.79 9.44
C THR A 123 21.60 -0.95 8.47
N LYS A 124 22.78 -0.49 8.87
CA LYS A 124 24.01 -0.58 8.08
C LYS A 124 24.27 -2.00 7.57
N GLU A 125 24.10 -3.00 8.44
CA GLU A 125 24.35 -4.41 8.13
C GLU A 125 23.36 -4.93 7.07
N LYS A 126 22.07 -4.63 7.24
CA LYS A 126 21.03 -5.08 6.32
C LYS A 126 21.11 -4.38 4.96
N CYS A 127 21.38 -3.09 4.94
CA CYS A 127 21.55 -2.34 3.70
C CYS A 127 22.78 -2.82 2.91
N ALA A 128 23.88 -3.14 3.61
CA ALA A 128 25.11 -3.60 2.99
C ALA A 128 24.93 -4.90 2.18
N ILE A 129 24.02 -5.80 2.58
CA ILE A 129 23.68 -7.03 1.86
C ILE A 129 23.27 -6.75 0.40
N PHE A 130 22.60 -5.62 0.19
CA PHE A 130 22.08 -5.19 -1.13
C PHE A 130 22.95 -4.11 -1.78
N GLY A 131 24.10 -3.77 -1.18
CA GLY A 131 24.98 -2.70 -1.65
C GLY A 131 24.36 -1.32 -1.52
N LEU A 132 23.55 -1.10 -0.47
CA LEU A 132 22.87 0.15 -0.17
C LEU A 132 23.53 0.83 1.05
N PRO A 133 23.53 2.17 1.11
CA PRO A 133 23.92 2.89 2.32
C PRO A 133 22.89 2.69 3.44
N GLU A 134 23.33 2.85 4.70
CA GLU A 134 22.43 2.85 5.85
C GLU A 134 21.28 3.85 5.67
N GLY A 135 20.07 3.44 6.03
CA GLY A 135 18.86 4.25 5.89
C GLY A 135 18.22 4.23 4.51
N ASP A 136 18.81 3.55 3.53
CA ASP A 136 18.27 3.46 2.17
C ASP A 136 17.45 2.18 1.99
N LEU A 137 16.19 2.32 1.54
CA LEU A 137 15.31 1.19 1.22
C LEU A 137 15.64 0.56 -0.14
N GLY A 138 16.30 1.31 -1.03
CA GLY A 138 16.75 0.91 -2.35
C GLY A 138 15.79 1.25 -3.51
N ASP A 139 16.33 1.17 -4.74
CA ASP A 139 15.59 1.51 -5.96
C ASP A 139 14.42 0.55 -6.28
N GLY A 140 14.42 -0.65 -5.68
CA GLY A 140 13.29 -1.59 -5.76
C GLY A 140 12.22 -1.37 -4.70
N SER A 141 12.29 -0.30 -3.89
CA SER A 141 11.34 0.01 -2.83
C SER A 141 10.04 0.63 -3.35
N TYR A 142 9.06 0.76 -2.46
CA TYR A 142 7.73 1.29 -2.78
C TYR A 142 7.78 2.67 -3.43
N GLY A 143 8.40 3.63 -2.75
CA GLY A 143 8.48 5.00 -3.23
C GLY A 143 9.29 5.13 -4.51
N ALA A 144 10.45 4.47 -4.58
CA ALA A 144 11.25 4.46 -5.80
C ALA A 144 10.47 3.88 -6.98
N SER A 145 9.73 2.78 -6.77
CA SER A 145 8.91 2.18 -7.83
C SER A 145 7.76 3.08 -8.26
N LEU A 146 7.09 3.77 -7.35
CA LEU A 146 5.96 4.64 -7.70
C LEU A 146 6.40 5.94 -8.39
N GLY A 147 7.37 6.64 -7.82
CA GLY A 147 7.77 7.98 -8.31
C GLY A 147 8.93 7.97 -9.30
N ARG A 148 9.76 6.92 -9.34
CA ARG A 148 11.00 6.84 -10.13
C ARG A 148 11.24 5.44 -10.68
N PHE A 149 10.22 4.80 -11.25
CA PHE A 149 10.31 3.44 -11.78
C PHE A 149 11.45 3.32 -12.79
N GLN A 150 12.39 2.41 -12.55
CA GLN A 150 13.52 2.21 -13.43
C GLN A 150 13.10 1.51 -14.72
N SER A 151 13.30 2.16 -15.85
CA SER A 151 13.01 1.65 -17.18
C SER A 151 14.23 1.74 -18.10
N ALA A 152 14.16 1.11 -19.26
CA ALA A 152 15.24 1.20 -20.27
C ALA A 152 15.50 2.64 -20.77
N LYS A 153 14.57 3.57 -20.57
CA LYS A 153 14.68 4.97 -20.97
C LYS A 153 15.00 5.92 -19.79
N GLY A 154 15.25 5.37 -18.60
CA GLY A 154 15.45 6.12 -17.37
C GLY A 154 14.26 6.02 -16.43
N GLU A 155 14.14 6.95 -15.52
CA GLU A 155 13.10 6.98 -14.49
C GLU A 155 11.72 7.34 -15.08
N PHE A 156 10.70 6.66 -14.59
CA PHE A 156 9.31 6.87 -14.97
C PHE A 156 8.45 7.12 -13.74
N ASP A 157 7.86 8.30 -13.65
CA ASP A 157 6.91 8.66 -12.60
C ASP A 157 5.52 8.09 -12.94
N GLN A 158 5.18 6.96 -12.33
CA GLN A 158 3.91 6.28 -12.54
C GLN A 158 2.74 7.10 -12.00
N VAL A 159 2.91 7.76 -10.83
CA VAL A 159 1.85 8.51 -10.16
C VAL A 159 1.35 9.64 -11.04
N SER A 160 2.26 10.49 -11.52
CA SER A 160 1.91 11.58 -12.42
C SER A 160 1.39 11.08 -13.78
N ALA A 161 1.91 9.95 -14.27
CA ALA A 161 1.46 9.38 -15.54
C ALA A 161 0.02 8.88 -15.45
N VAL A 162 -0.33 8.11 -14.39
CA VAL A 162 -1.69 7.61 -14.19
C VAL A 162 -2.67 8.74 -13.91
N GLN A 163 -2.29 9.75 -13.11
CA GLN A 163 -3.13 10.93 -12.90
C GLN A 163 -3.48 11.61 -14.24
N ARG A 164 -2.48 11.94 -15.05
CA ARG A 164 -2.72 12.55 -16.36
C ARG A 164 -3.56 11.69 -17.29
N GLN A 165 -3.41 10.36 -17.20
CA GLN A 165 -4.20 9.43 -18.02
C GLN A 165 -5.68 9.41 -17.57
N MET A 166 -5.93 9.37 -16.26
CA MET A 166 -7.30 9.43 -15.72
C MET A 166 -8.01 10.74 -16.06
N GLU A 167 -7.31 11.88 -15.99
CA GLU A 167 -7.86 13.19 -16.35
C GLU A 167 -8.23 13.31 -17.85
N LYS A 168 -7.39 12.74 -18.73
CA LYS A 168 -7.55 12.90 -20.19
C LYS A 168 -8.40 11.81 -20.82
N ALA A 169 -8.41 10.62 -20.26
CA ALA A 169 -9.03 9.45 -20.85
C ALA A 169 -9.58 8.50 -19.76
N PRO A 170 -10.60 8.94 -19.00
CA PRO A 170 -11.14 8.15 -17.86
C PRO A 170 -11.71 6.78 -18.26
N PHE A 171 -12.06 6.59 -19.51
CA PHE A 171 -12.60 5.35 -20.05
C PHE A 171 -11.55 4.24 -20.30
N LEU A 172 -10.28 4.53 -20.14
CA LEU A 172 -9.22 3.53 -20.34
C LEU A 172 -9.18 2.53 -19.17
N ARG A 173 -8.64 1.34 -19.48
CA ARG A 173 -8.46 0.23 -18.52
C ARG A 173 -7.01 0.04 -18.10
N THR A 174 -6.19 1.07 -18.33
CA THR A 174 -4.74 1.05 -18.08
C THR A 174 -4.32 1.96 -16.93
N HIS A 175 -5.28 2.39 -16.10
CA HIS A 175 -5.01 3.19 -14.90
C HIS A 175 -4.42 2.31 -13.81
N VAL A 176 -3.17 1.91 -14.00
CA VAL A 176 -2.48 0.93 -13.15
C VAL A 176 -1.20 1.53 -12.58
N LEU A 177 -0.98 1.32 -11.28
CA LEU A 177 0.29 1.51 -10.60
C LEU A 177 0.83 0.16 -10.13
N THR A 178 2.16 0.03 -10.04
CA THR A 178 2.81 -1.15 -9.46
C THR A 178 4.04 -0.76 -8.66
N THR A 179 4.20 -1.37 -7.49
CA THR A 179 5.45 -1.26 -6.71
C THR A 179 6.45 -2.37 -7.05
N TRP A 180 6.07 -3.34 -7.88
CA TRP A 180 6.90 -4.49 -8.19
C TRP A 180 7.76 -4.27 -9.44
N ASN A 181 9.07 -4.23 -9.24
CA ASN A 181 10.07 -4.20 -10.30
C ASN A 181 10.92 -5.47 -10.21
N PRO A 182 10.66 -6.50 -11.04
CA PRO A 182 11.31 -7.81 -10.90
C PRO A 182 12.84 -7.77 -10.81
N PRO A 183 13.57 -7.08 -11.71
CA PRO A 183 15.03 -6.97 -11.63
C PRO A 183 15.55 -6.44 -10.28
N LEU A 184 14.86 -5.44 -9.70
CA LEU A 184 15.29 -4.77 -8.48
C LEU A 184 14.71 -5.41 -7.22
N SER A 185 13.48 -5.93 -7.30
CA SER A 185 12.76 -6.50 -6.15
C SER A 185 13.17 -7.95 -5.86
N MET A 186 13.37 -8.75 -6.90
CA MET A 186 13.70 -10.16 -6.81
C MET A 186 15.20 -10.39 -7.07
N GLY A 187 15.72 -9.74 -8.10
CA GLY A 187 17.05 -10.00 -8.62
C GLY A 187 17.17 -11.33 -9.34
N ASP A 188 18.26 -11.54 -10.05
CA ASP A 188 18.67 -12.81 -10.66
C ASP A 188 20.17 -12.70 -10.99
N GLU A 189 21.00 -13.27 -10.14
CA GLU A 189 22.47 -13.17 -10.28
C GLU A 189 22.98 -13.88 -11.54
N GLU A 190 22.31 -14.95 -12.00
CA GLU A 190 22.68 -15.66 -13.22
C GLU A 190 22.48 -14.80 -14.46
N GLN A 191 21.46 -13.94 -14.45
CA GLN A 191 21.21 -12.95 -15.49
C GLN A 191 21.91 -11.60 -15.23
N GLY A 192 22.70 -11.49 -14.16
CA GLY A 192 23.42 -10.25 -13.81
C GLY A 192 22.62 -9.18 -13.09
N PHE A 193 21.40 -9.51 -12.62
CA PHE A 193 20.57 -8.57 -11.87
C PHE A 193 20.74 -8.79 -10.36
N LYS A 194 21.27 -7.79 -9.68
CA LYS A 194 21.33 -7.79 -8.22
C LYS A 194 20.08 -7.13 -7.63
N ARG A 195 19.49 -7.78 -6.65
CA ARG A 195 18.43 -7.20 -5.86
C ARG A 195 18.87 -5.86 -5.26
N LYS A 196 18.04 -4.82 -5.35
CA LYS A 196 18.31 -3.45 -4.91
C LYS A 196 17.20 -2.93 -3.99
N VAL A 197 16.86 -3.73 -2.98
CA VAL A 197 15.84 -3.36 -1.99
C VAL A 197 16.03 -4.19 -0.72
N VAL A 198 15.93 -3.54 0.44
CA VAL A 198 16.03 -4.23 1.74
C VAL A 198 14.79 -5.08 2.01
N VAL A 199 13.60 -4.56 1.70
CA VAL A 199 12.32 -5.28 1.77
C VAL A 199 11.61 -5.13 0.42
N ALA A 200 11.54 -6.22 -0.34
CA ALA A 200 10.79 -6.21 -1.59
C ALA A 200 9.31 -5.94 -1.33
N PRO A 201 8.66 -5.06 -2.12
CA PRO A 201 7.29 -4.63 -1.87
C PRO A 201 6.32 -5.77 -1.65
N CYS A 202 5.65 -5.78 -0.50
CA CYS A 202 4.65 -6.78 -0.12
C CYS A 202 3.25 -6.41 -0.61
N HIS A 203 2.96 -5.12 -0.72
CA HIS A 203 1.68 -4.54 -1.14
C HIS A 203 1.89 -3.53 -2.27
N GLY A 204 0.79 -3.03 -2.86
CA GLY A 204 0.87 -2.16 -4.03
C GLY A 204 1.37 -2.87 -5.29
N ASN A 205 1.38 -4.20 -5.32
CA ASN A 205 1.94 -4.94 -6.44
C ASN A 205 1.13 -4.75 -7.73
N PHE A 206 -0.16 -4.52 -7.60
CA PHE A 206 -1.06 -4.12 -8.66
C PHE A 206 -2.15 -3.26 -8.06
N ILE A 207 -2.26 -2.02 -8.50
CA ILE A 207 -3.28 -1.07 -8.09
C ILE A 207 -3.97 -0.61 -9.35
N HIS A 208 -5.26 -0.84 -9.45
CA HIS A 208 -6.05 -0.52 -10.63
C HIS A 208 -7.23 0.38 -10.26
N PHE A 209 -7.36 1.48 -10.96
CA PHE A 209 -8.47 2.41 -10.84
C PHE A 209 -9.43 2.22 -12.00
N VAL A 210 -10.71 2.09 -11.70
CA VAL A 210 -11.79 2.02 -12.69
C VAL A 210 -12.70 3.23 -12.48
N LEU A 211 -12.83 4.04 -13.53
CA LEU A 211 -13.67 5.24 -13.51
C LEU A 211 -14.94 4.99 -14.31
N PHE A 212 -16.07 5.22 -13.66
CA PHE A 212 -17.40 5.24 -14.28
C PHE A 212 -17.77 6.70 -14.51
N ASP A 213 -17.39 7.23 -15.67
CA ASP A 213 -17.40 8.68 -15.91
C ASP A 213 -18.80 9.28 -15.93
N GLU A 214 -19.80 8.54 -16.41
CA GLU A 214 -21.20 8.98 -16.42
C GLU A 214 -21.78 9.10 -15.00
N GLN A 215 -21.45 8.17 -14.10
CA GLN A 215 -21.89 8.14 -12.71
C GLN A 215 -21.00 8.99 -11.80
N LYS A 216 -19.83 9.40 -12.28
CA LYS A 216 -18.76 10.01 -11.48
C LYS A 216 -18.33 9.15 -10.29
N GLU A 217 -18.23 7.85 -10.52
CA GLU A 217 -17.79 6.87 -9.53
C GLU A 217 -16.41 6.31 -9.84
N LEU A 218 -15.65 6.03 -8.80
CA LEU A 218 -14.35 5.38 -8.84
C LEU A 218 -14.38 4.13 -7.98
N GLU A 219 -13.95 3.03 -8.56
CA GLU A 219 -13.64 1.80 -7.83
C GLU A 219 -12.13 1.53 -7.91
N MET A 220 -11.57 0.94 -6.87
CA MET A 220 -10.16 0.61 -6.82
C MET A 220 -9.94 -0.84 -6.41
N THR A 221 -9.05 -1.50 -7.13
CA THR A 221 -8.54 -2.84 -6.81
C THR A 221 -7.08 -2.75 -6.42
N HIS A 222 -6.71 -3.44 -5.35
CA HIS A 222 -5.33 -3.53 -4.87
C HIS A 222 -4.94 -5.00 -4.65
N THR A 223 -3.73 -5.37 -5.05
CA THR A 223 -3.16 -6.69 -4.78
C THR A 223 -1.95 -6.60 -3.88
N GLN A 224 -1.94 -7.41 -2.84
CA GLN A 224 -0.86 -7.59 -1.88
C GLN A 224 -0.38 -9.05 -1.92
N ARG A 225 0.89 -9.27 -2.30
CA ARG A 225 1.45 -10.64 -2.43
C ARG A 225 1.76 -11.32 -1.10
N SER A 226 1.84 -10.55 -0.01
CA SER A 226 2.17 -11.05 1.32
C SER A 226 1.68 -10.07 2.39
N ALA A 227 1.04 -10.58 3.41
CA ALA A 227 0.53 -9.78 4.53
C ALA A 227 0.81 -10.45 5.86
N ASP A 228 1.35 -9.68 6.80
CA ASP A 228 1.25 -9.98 8.23
C ASP A 228 -0.13 -9.47 8.67
N VAL A 229 -1.11 -10.37 8.66
CA VAL A 229 -2.52 -10.00 8.89
C VAL A 229 -2.74 -9.34 10.26
N PRO A 230 -2.17 -9.86 11.37
CA PRO A 230 -2.32 -9.22 12.67
C PRO A 230 -1.64 -7.86 12.81
N VAL A 231 -0.57 -7.56 12.07
CA VAL A 231 0.25 -6.36 12.29
C VAL A 231 0.21 -5.40 11.11
N GLY A 232 0.53 -5.86 9.90
CA GLY A 232 0.73 -5.00 8.73
C GLY A 232 -0.56 -4.67 7.98
N LEU A 233 -1.47 -5.63 7.83
CA LEU A 233 -2.64 -5.49 6.96
C LEU A 233 -3.48 -4.25 7.27
N GLN A 234 -3.66 -3.93 8.56
CA GLN A 234 -4.44 -2.76 8.99
C GLN A 234 -3.89 -1.43 8.45
N PHE A 235 -2.58 -1.28 8.40
CA PHE A 235 -1.94 -0.07 7.84
C PHE A 235 -2.08 -0.04 6.34
N ASN A 236 -1.91 -1.19 5.68
CA ASN A 236 -2.07 -1.27 4.23
C ASN A 236 -3.52 -0.98 3.78
N LEU A 237 -4.53 -1.39 4.56
CA LEU A 237 -5.93 -1.01 4.29
C LEU A 237 -6.13 0.50 4.39
N ILE A 238 -5.55 1.15 5.40
CA ILE A 238 -5.62 2.62 5.57
C ILE A 238 -4.93 3.31 4.39
N GLU A 239 -3.70 2.94 4.06
CA GLU A 239 -2.91 3.54 2.99
C GLU A 239 -3.65 3.51 1.64
N TRP A 240 -4.05 2.30 1.22
CA TRP A 240 -4.63 2.16 -0.12
C TRP A 240 -6.06 2.70 -0.20
N SER A 241 -6.84 2.63 0.86
CA SER A 241 -8.14 3.31 0.90
C SER A 241 -7.98 4.83 0.85
N ALA A 242 -6.97 5.37 1.52
CA ALA A 242 -6.67 6.79 1.45
C ALA A 242 -6.22 7.20 0.03
N LEU A 243 -5.43 6.38 -0.67
CA LEU A 243 -5.07 6.64 -2.06
C LEU A 243 -6.32 6.73 -2.94
N GLY A 244 -7.23 5.75 -2.84
CA GLY A 244 -8.49 5.77 -3.61
C GLY A 244 -9.32 7.02 -3.34
N LEU A 245 -9.44 7.40 -2.07
CA LEU A 245 -10.15 8.62 -1.67
C LEU A 245 -9.48 9.90 -2.20
N MET A 246 -8.15 9.99 -2.11
CA MET A 246 -7.39 11.14 -2.64
C MET A 246 -7.58 11.28 -4.15
N VAL A 247 -7.47 10.19 -4.90
CA VAL A 247 -7.67 10.17 -6.35
C VAL A 247 -9.08 10.58 -6.71
N ALA A 248 -10.09 10.02 -6.04
CA ALA A 248 -11.48 10.37 -6.26
C ALA A 248 -11.75 11.85 -6.02
N HIS A 249 -11.22 12.38 -4.91
CA HIS A 249 -11.37 13.78 -4.56
C HIS A 249 -10.73 14.71 -5.61
N LEU A 250 -9.50 14.41 -6.03
CA LEU A 250 -8.78 15.22 -7.02
C LEU A 250 -9.47 15.23 -8.39
N LEU A 251 -10.12 14.14 -8.77
CA LEU A 251 -10.78 14.01 -10.06
C LEU A 251 -12.27 14.42 -10.03
N GLY A 252 -12.86 14.68 -8.86
CA GLY A 252 -14.28 14.98 -8.70
C GLY A 252 -15.18 13.75 -8.84
N TYR A 253 -14.72 12.58 -8.42
CA TYR A 253 -15.44 11.31 -8.43
C TYR A 253 -15.85 10.90 -7.01
N LYS A 254 -16.82 10.02 -6.88
CA LYS A 254 -17.16 9.34 -5.63
C LYS A 254 -16.37 8.04 -5.55
N PHE A 255 -15.65 7.83 -4.46
CA PHE A 255 -14.98 6.55 -4.18
C PHE A 255 -16.00 5.58 -3.61
N THR A 256 -16.46 4.62 -4.42
CA THR A 256 -17.61 3.76 -4.06
C THR A 256 -17.18 2.40 -3.57
N LYS A 257 -16.08 1.83 -4.10
CA LYS A 257 -15.66 0.47 -3.74
C LYS A 257 -14.15 0.33 -3.69
N TYR A 258 -13.68 -0.39 -2.67
CA TYR A 258 -12.30 -0.84 -2.54
C TYR A 258 -12.25 -2.36 -2.44
N THR A 259 -11.49 -3.00 -3.32
CA THR A 259 -11.25 -4.46 -3.28
C THR A 259 -9.77 -4.73 -3.03
N HIS A 260 -9.46 -5.49 -1.98
CA HIS A 260 -8.13 -5.85 -1.55
C HIS A 260 -7.91 -7.35 -1.70
N PHE A 261 -7.01 -7.76 -2.57
CA PHE A 261 -6.58 -9.15 -2.76
C PHE A 261 -5.29 -9.44 -1.99
N LEU A 262 -5.26 -10.62 -1.37
CA LEU A 262 -4.16 -11.15 -0.56
C LEU A 262 -3.68 -12.49 -1.11
#